data_ad0919478479f0464683d781810be4a3
#
_entry.id   ad0919478479f0464683d781810be4a3
#
_cell.length_a   1.000
_cell.length_b   1.000
_cell.length_c   1.000
_cell.angle_alpha   90.00
_cell.angle_beta   90.00
_cell.angle_gamma   90.00
#
_symmetry.space_group_name_H-M   'P 1'
#
loop_
_entity.id
_entity.type
_entity.pdbx_description
1 polymer ?
#
loop_
_entity_poly.entity_id
_entity_poly.type
_entity_poly.pdbx_seq_one_letter_code
_entity_poly.pdbx_strand_id
1 'polypeptide(L)'
;MIRRNMRPFLLGIPLFVGVITGMIVQSNWRSVLMFLNGSNFGVRDPQFGKDLGFYAFNLPFLQMLVSTFSVLLILAFVINGVGHYLLGSITTGNPRVGEKASISTSARRQLAVIAGVWMLLKAVGYWFDRYGLLTRSHDTFTGASYTDVNAVLPLSLIHI
;
A
#
# COMPACT_ATOMS: atom_id res chain seq x y z
N MET A 1 -30.07 -16.61 -13.24
CA MET A 1 -30.40 -16.75 -11.80
C MET A 1 -29.52 -15.90 -10.88
N ILE A 2 -28.31 -15.47 -11.27
CA ILE A 2 -27.34 -14.71 -10.45
C ILE A 2 -27.76 -13.25 -10.19
N ARG A 3 -28.46 -12.58 -11.12
CA ARG A 3 -28.87 -11.17 -10.99
C ARG A 3 -29.85 -10.85 -9.84
N ARG A 4 -30.62 -11.84 -9.34
CA ARG A 4 -31.65 -11.60 -8.33
C ARG A 4 -31.15 -11.50 -6.91
N ASN A 5 -29.89 -11.91 -6.63
CA ASN A 5 -29.29 -11.92 -5.29
C ASN A 5 -28.01 -11.09 -5.18
N MET A 6 -27.82 -10.06 -6.02
CA MET A 6 -26.62 -9.21 -5.95
C MET A 6 -26.66 -8.14 -4.84
N ARG A 7 -27.83 -7.84 -4.29
CA ARG A 7 -27.98 -6.81 -3.23
C ARG A 7 -27.13 -7.06 -1.99
N PRO A 8 -27.04 -8.29 -1.42
CA PRO A 8 -26.18 -8.52 -0.26
C PRO A 8 -24.69 -8.34 -0.57
N PHE A 9 -24.24 -8.63 -1.79
CA PHE A 9 -22.84 -8.41 -2.20
C PHE A 9 -22.52 -6.92 -2.38
N LEU A 10 -23.48 -6.12 -2.88
CA LEU A 10 -23.34 -4.68 -3.05
C LEU A 10 -23.17 -3.94 -1.71
N LEU A 11 -23.74 -4.44 -0.63
CA LEU A 11 -23.61 -3.87 0.71
C LEU A 11 -22.52 -4.58 1.53
N GLY A 12 -22.39 -5.90 1.40
CA GLY A 12 -21.45 -6.71 2.18
C GLY A 12 -19.97 -6.38 1.88
N ILE A 13 -19.62 -6.21 0.60
CA ILE A 13 -18.25 -5.90 0.22
C ILE A 13 -17.79 -4.52 0.75
N PRO A 14 -18.52 -3.41 0.54
CA PRO A 14 -18.13 -2.12 1.11
C PRO A 14 -18.10 -2.13 2.64
N LEU A 15 -19.03 -2.81 3.30
CA LEU A 15 -19.05 -2.94 4.75
C LEU A 15 -17.80 -3.68 5.25
N PHE A 16 -17.45 -4.80 4.63
CA PHE A 16 -16.25 -5.58 4.96
C PHE A 16 -14.97 -4.77 4.80
N VAL A 17 -14.82 -4.07 3.67
CA VAL A 17 -13.68 -3.18 3.41
C VAL A 17 -13.65 -2.05 4.42
N GLY A 18 -14.82 -1.45 4.75
CA GLY A 18 -14.94 -0.38 5.74
C GLY A 18 -14.51 -0.83 7.14
N VAL A 19 -14.90 -2.02 7.57
CA VAL A 19 -14.50 -2.60 8.87
C VAL A 19 -12.98 -2.82 8.91
N ILE A 20 -12.40 -3.42 7.88
CA ILE A 20 -10.94 -3.63 7.81
C ILE A 20 -10.21 -2.29 7.87
N THR A 21 -10.63 -1.31 7.09
CA THR A 21 -10.01 0.02 7.07
C THR A 21 -10.14 0.69 8.43
N GLY A 22 -11.31 0.60 9.07
CA GLY A 22 -11.54 1.12 10.41
C GLY A 22 -10.61 0.51 11.46
N MET A 23 -10.40 -0.80 11.42
CA MET A 23 -9.44 -1.49 12.31
C MET A 23 -7.99 -1.03 12.09
N ILE A 24 -7.58 -0.83 10.85
CA ILE A 24 -6.23 -0.33 10.51
C ILE A 24 -6.03 1.08 11.07
N VAL A 25 -6.98 1.98 10.86
CA VAL A 25 -6.91 3.36 11.35
C VAL A 25 -6.95 3.39 12.88
N GLN A 26 -7.82 2.57 13.49
CA GLN A 26 -7.91 2.46 14.95
C GLN A 26 -6.60 1.97 15.58
N SER A 27 -5.91 1.02 14.98
CA SER A 27 -4.63 0.53 15.50
C SER A 27 -3.51 1.56 15.43
N ASN A 28 -3.64 2.55 14.53
CA ASN A 28 -2.65 3.59 14.27
C ASN A 28 -3.07 4.99 14.74
N TRP A 29 -4.06 5.11 15.63
CA TRP A 29 -4.59 6.38 16.10
C TRP A 29 -3.51 7.33 16.67
N ARG A 30 -2.47 6.77 17.29
CA ARG A 30 -1.33 7.54 17.79
C ARG A 30 -0.63 8.31 16.68
N SER A 31 -0.36 7.67 15.54
CA SER A 31 0.30 8.31 14.39
C SER A 31 -0.53 9.49 13.86
N VAL A 32 -1.87 9.36 13.89
CA VAL A 32 -2.78 10.44 13.49
C VAL A 32 -2.70 11.61 14.48
N LEU A 33 -2.78 11.34 15.79
CA LEU A 33 -2.69 12.39 16.81
C LEU A 33 -1.32 13.07 16.83
N MET A 34 -0.25 12.31 16.67
CA MET A 34 1.11 12.85 16.60
C MET A 34 1.29 13.74 15.37
N PHE A 35 0.71 13.36 14.24
CA PHE A 35 0.74 14.19 13.03
C PHE A 35 -0.02 15.51 13.23
N LEU A 36 -1.23 15.47 13.83
CA LEU A 36 -2.07 16.66 14.06
C LEU A 36 -1.48 17.63 15.10
N ASN A 37 -0.73 17.11 16.06
CA ASN A 37 -0.11 17.89 17.14
C ASN A 37 1.42 17.95 17.02
N GLY A 38 1.95 17.68 15.84
CA GLY A 38 3.39 17.67 15.58
C GLY A 38 4.01 19.07 15.74
N SER A 39 5.18 19.13 16.35
CA SER A 39 5.97 20.34 16.50
C SER A 39 7.38 20.14 15.91
N ASN A 40 8.01 21.24 15.50
CA ASN A 40 9.39 21.23 15.05
C ASN A 40 10.31 21.24 16.28
N PHE A 41 11.35 20.39 16.24
CA PHE A 41 12.36 20.35 17.29
C PHE A 41 13.48 21.39 17.09
N GLY A 42 13.54 22.02 15.91
CA GLY A 42 14.59 22.99 15.57
C GLY A 42 15.96 22.37 15.29
N VAL A 43 16.07 21.05 15.36
CA VAL A 43 17.27 20.28 15.05
C VAL A 43 17.06 19.55 13.75
N ARG A 44 17.99 19.73 12.81
CA ARG A 44 17.94 19.09 11.49
C ARG A 44 18.89 17.90 11.41
N ASP A 45 18.42 16.86 10.74
CA ASP A 45 19.23 15.72 10.38
C ASP A 45 20.31 16.13 9.35
N PRO A 46 21.58 15.71 9.55
CA PRO A 46 22.66 16.04 8.65
C PRO A 46 22.58 15.36 7.28
N GLN A 47 21.89 14.22 7.17
CA GLN A 47 21.81 13.43 5.92
C GLN A 47 20.80 13.99 4.93
N PHE A 48 19.59 14.34 5.40
CA PHE A 48 18.48 14.81 4.54
C PHE A 48 18.08 16.26 4.84
N GLY A 49 18.67 16.89 5.85
CA GLY A 49 18.36 18.27 6.26
C GLY A 49 16.94 18.47 6.79
N LYS A 50 16.23 17.39 7.14
CA LYS A 50 14.86 17.43 7.68
C LYS A 50 14.89 17.65 9.18
N ASP A 51 13.89 18.39 9.70
CA ASP A 51 13.71 18.52 11.14
C ASP A 51 13.39 17.16 11.79
N LEU A 52 13.91 16.92 13.00
CA LEU A 52 13.66 15.68 13.72
C LEU A 52 12.16 15.46 13.99
N GLY A 53 11.36 16.52 14.09
CA GLY A 53 9.90 16.46 14.18
C GLY A 53 9.25 15.77 12.97
N PHE A 54 9.83 15.91 11.77
CA PHE A 54 9.35 15.19 10.59
C PHE A 54 9.43 13.67 10.79
N TYR A 55 10.53 13.16 11.33
CA TYR A 55 10.70 11.71 11.57
C TYR A 55 9.81 11.20 12.68
N ALA A 56 9.57 12.01 13.71
CA ALA A 56 8.75 11.61 14.86
C ALA A 56 7.25 11.66 14.58
N PHE A 57 6.78 12.67 13.82
CA PHE A 57 5.36 12.98 13.68
C PHE A 57 4.82 12.73 12.27
N ASN A 58 5.52 13.19 11.23
CA ASN A 58 5.00 13.15 9.88
C ASN A 58 5.26 11.80 9.19
N LEU A 59 6.47 11.27 9.33
CA LEU A 59 6.89 10.05 8.64
C LEU A 59 6.03 8.84 9.01
N PRO A 60 5.73 8.54 10.31
CA PRO A 60 4.88 7.40 10.68
C PRO A 60 3.47 7.53 10.12
N PHE A 61 2.92 8.74 10.08
CA PHE A 61 1.60 8.98 9.49
C PHE A 61 1.59 8.75 7.98
N LEU A 62 2.59 9.25 7.25
CA LEU A 62 2.70 9.04 5.80
C LEU A 62 2.90 7.57 5.44
N GLN A 63 3.73 6.84 6.19
CA GLN A 63 3.90 5.39 6.03
C GLN A 63 2.60 4.62 6.32
N MET A 64 1.86 5.02 7.36
CA MET A 64 0.53 4.47 7.65
C MET A 64 -0.44 4.68 6.48
N LEU A 65 -0.49 5.88 5.89
CA LEU A 65 -1.35 6.16 4.73
C LEU A 65 -0.97 5.27 3.55
N VAL A 66 0.31 5.21 3.18
CA VAL A 66 0.79 4.37 2.06
C VAL A 66 0.46 2.90 2.30
N SER A 67 0.66 2.40 3.51
CA SER A 67 0.32 1.02 3.89
C SER A 67 -1.19 0.76 3.77
N THR A 68 -2.02 1.65 4.32
CA THR A 68 -3.48 1.53 4.27
C THR A 68 -4.00 1.51 2.84
N PHE A 69 -3.56 2.47 2.01
CA PHE A 69 -3.95 2.50 0.60
C PHE A 69 -3.43 1.29 -0.18
N SER A 70 -2.23 0.77 0.15
CA SER A 70 -1.71 -0.46 -0.46
C SER A 70 -2.61 -1.66 -0.18
N VAL A 71 -3.06 -1.83 1.07
CA VAL A 71 -4.00 -2.90 1.45
C VAL A 71 -5.32 -2.75 0.71
N LEU A 72 -5.88 -1.54 0.65
CA LEU A 72 -7.13 -1.28 -0.06
C LEU A 72 -7.04 -1.59 -1.56
N LEU A 73 -5.94 -1.23 -2.20
CA LEU A 73 -5.72 -1.53 -3.62
C LEU A 73 -5.57 -3.03 -3.88
N ILE A 74 -4.89 -3.76 -2.99
CA ILE A 74 -4.80 -5.22 -3.08
C ILE A 74 -6.20 -5.85 -2.92
N LEU A 75 -6.97 -5.42 -1.93
CA LEU A 75 -8.35 -5.88 -1.75
C LEU A 75 -9.21 -5.56 -2.97
N ALA A 76 -9.11 -4.35 -3.50
CA ALA A 76 -9.82 -3.95 -4.71
C ALA A 76 -9.42 -4.82 -5.91
N PHE A 77 -8.13 -5.12 -6.07
CA PHE A 77 -7.64 -6.00 -7.14
C PHE A 77 -8.24 -7.41 -7.03
N VAL A 78 -8.19 -8.00 -5.83
CA VAL A 78 -8.74 -9.35 -5.58
C VAL A 78 -10.24 -9.38 -5.80
N ILE A 79 -10.99 -8.44 -5.22
CA ILE A 79 -12.46 -8.39 -5.34
C ILE A 79 -12.88 -8.20 -6.81
N ASN A 80 -12.21 -7.32 -7.55
CA ASN A 80 -12.48 -7.13 -8.97
C ASN A 80 -12.10 -8.35 -9.80
N GLY A 81 -10.96 -8.99 -9.51
CA GLY A 81 -10.54 -10.23 -10.18
C GLY A 81 -11.56 -11.35 -10.00
N VAL A 82 -12.00 -11.59 -8.75
CA VAL A 82 -13.04 -12.57 -8.44
C VAL A 82 -14.37 -12.20 -9.10
N GLY A 83 -14.75 -10.92 -9.05
CA GLY A 83 -15.98 -10.44 -9.70
C GLY A 83 -15.98 -10.69 -11.21
N HIS A 84 -14.89 -10.37 -11.89
CA HIS A 84 -14.74 -10.62 -13.33
C HIS A 84 -14.73 -12.12 -13.66
N TYR A 85 -14.13 -12.95 -12.80
CA TYR A 85 -14.17 -14.40 -12.96
C TYR A 85 -15.59 -14.96 -12.82
N LEU A 86 -16.34 -14.58 -11.79
CA LEU A 86 -17.72 -15.02 -11.56
C LEU A 86 -18.69 -14.54 -12.65
N LEU A 87 -18.43 -13.38 -13.24
CA LEU A 87 -19.24 -12.83 -14.35
C LEU A 87 -18.82 -13.38 -15.72
N GLY A 88 -17.87 -14.31 -15.79
CA GLY A 88 -17.40 -14.91 -17.04
C GLY A 88 -16.57 -13.96 -17.92
N SER A 89 -16.14 -12.81 -17.39
CA SER A 89 -15.25 -11.88 -18.10
C SER A 89 -13.80 -12.36 -18.12
N ILE A 90 -13.46 -13.28 -17.22
CA ILE A 90 -12.21 -14.02 -17.15
C ILE A 90 -12.56 -15.49 -17.21
N THR A 91 -12.09 -16.21 -18.22
CA THR A 91 -12.27 -17.64 -18.37
C THR A 91 -10.93 -18.35 -18.41
N THR A 92 -10.81 -19.42 -17.62
CA THR A 92 -9.56 -20.21 -17.55
C THR A 92 -9.37 -21.11 -18.75
N GLY A 93 -10.42 -21.25 -19.62
CA GLY A 93 -10.42 -22.19 -20.73
C GLY A 93 -10.41 -23.65 -20.26
N ASN A 94 -10.83 -24.55 -21.14
CA ASN A 94 -10.74 -25.99 -20.89
C ASN A 94 -9.87 -26.64 -21.96
N PRO A 95 -8.61 -27.05 -21.62
CA PRO A 95 -7.70 -27.65 -22.59
C PRO A 95 -8.23 -28.93 -23.24
N ARG A 96 -9.13 -29.64 -22.54
CA ARG A 96 -9.75 -30.88 -23.04
C ARG A 96 -10.78 -30.65 -24.15
N VAL A 97 -11.33 -29.42 -24.24
CA VAL A 97 -12.33 -29.03 -25.25
C VAL A 97 -11.74 -28.03 -26.25
N GLY A 98 -10.45 -27.69 -26.13
CA GLY A 98 -9.77 -26.75 -27.03
C GLY A 98 -10.10 -25.27 -26.72
N GLU A 99 -10.77 -24.98 -25.62
CA GLU A 99 -11.06 -23.62 -25.21
C GLU A 99 -9.80 -22.93 -24.64
N LYS A 100 -9.49 -21.76 -25.18
CA LYS A 100 -8.38 -20.93 -24.69
C LYS A 100 -8.83 -20.04 -23.53
N ALA A 101 -7.95 -19.84 -22.54
CA ALA A 101 -8.15 -18.82 -21.54
C ALA A 101 -8.35 -17.45 -22.19
N SER A 102 -9.33 -16.70 -21.76
CA SER A 102 -9.62 -15.38 -22.28
C SER A 102 -9.92 -14.38 -21.16
N ILE A 103 -9.49 -13.14 -21.37
CA ILE A 103 -9.75 -12.02 -20.45
C ILE A 103 -10.38 -10.91 -21.29
N SER A 104 -11.56 -10.44 -20.89
CA SER A 104 -12.20 -9.32 -21.57
C SER A 104 -11.36 -8.05 -21.49
N THR A 105 -11.47 -7.20 -22.50
CA THR A 105 -10.70 -5.94 -22.57
C THR A 105 -11.01 -5.03 -21.39
N SER A 106 -12.25 -4.98 -20.90
CA SER A 106 -12.64 -4.19 -19.74
C SER A 106 -12.02 -4.74 -18.45
N ALA A 107 -12.05 -6.05 -18.22
CA ALA A 107 -11.42 -6.68 -17.05
C ALA A 107 -9.91 -6.43 -17.05
N ARG A 108 -9.25 -6.64 -18.18
CA ARG A 108 -7.80 -6.40 -18.34
C ARG A 108 -7.45 -4.94 -18.03
N ARG A 109 -8.19 -3.98 -18.62
CA ARG A 109 -7.94 -2.55 -18.39
C ARG A 109 -8.13 -2.18 -16.93
N GLN A 110 -9.20 -2.62 -16.28
CA GLN A 110 -9.49 -2.29 -14.88
C GLN A 110 -8.44 -2.87 -13.93
N LEU A 111 -8.08 -4.14 -14.08
CA LEU A 111 -7.05 -4.78 -13.26
C LEU A 111 -5.67 -4.16 -13.50
N ALA A 112 -5.33 -3.82 -14.75
CA ALA A 112 -4.07 -3.15 -15.06
C ALA A 112 -3.97 -1.76 -14.43
N VAL A 113 -5.05 -0.97 -14.42
CA VAL A 113 -5.08 0.34 -13.76
C VAL A 113 -4.87 0.19 -12.25
N ILE A 114 -5.59 -0.74 -11.58
CA ILE A 114 -5.43 -0.96 -10.14
C ILE A 114 -3.99 -1.39 -9.82
N ALA A 115 -3.43 -2.33 -10.58
CA ALA A 115 -2.05 -2.79 -10.40
C ALA A 115 -1.04 -1.66 -10.64
N GLY A 116 -1.23 -0.84 -11.68
CA GLY A 116 -0.38 0.32 -11.97
C GLY A 116 -0.39 1.37 -10.85
N VAL A 117 -1.58 1.71 -10.34
CA VAL A 117 -1.71 2.63 -9.19
C VAL A 117 -1.04 2.05 -7.95
N TRP A 118 -1.18 0.74 -7.71
CA TRP A 118 -0.51 0.09 -6.59
C TRP A 118 1.01 0.13 -6.71
N MET A 119 1.57 -0.09 -7.92
CA MET A 119 3.02 0.02 -8.17
C MET A 119 3.52 1.43 -7.93
N LEU A 120 2.79 2.46 -8.40
CA LEU A 120 3.14 3.86 -8.13
C LEU A 120 3.11 4.18 -6.62
N LEU A 121 2.11 3.67 -5.91
CA LEU A 121 2.02 3.83 -4.46
C LEU A 121 3.18 3.14 -3.74
N LYS A 122 3.61 1.97 -4.21
CA LYS A 122 4.80 1.29 -3.70
C LYS A 122 6.09 2.09 -3.91
N ALA A 123 6.24 2.71 -5.08
CA ALA A 123 7.38 3.60 -5.35
C ALA A 123 7.42 4.77 -4.36
N VAL A 124 6.26 5.39 -4.06
CA VAL A 124 6.15 6.42 -3.02
C VAL A 124 6.50 5.86 -1.64
N GLY A 125 6.07 4.63 -1.33
CA GLY A 125 6.43 3.95 -0.07
C GLY A 125 7.94 3.80 0.08
N TYR A 126 8.63 3.27 -0.93
CA TYR A 126 10.08 3.15 -0.93
C TYR A 126 10.78 4.50 -0.80
N TRP A 127 10.21 5.55 -1.39
CA TRP A 127 10.73 6.91 -1.20
C TRP A 127 10.66 7.35 0.26
N PHE A 128 9.62 7.00 1.01
CA PHE A 128 9.53 7.29 2.45
C PHE A 128 10.39 6.36 3.30
N ASP A 129 10.55 5.11 2.90
CA ASP A 129 11.33 4.10 3.64
C ASP A 129 12.81 4.50 3.78
N ARG A 130 13.36 5.26 2.81
CA ARG A 130 14.73 5.81 2.92
C ARG A 130 14.92 6.71 4.14
N TYR A 131 13.88 7.47 4.53
CA TYR A 131 13.92 8.28 5.74
C TYR A 131 13.84 7.41 7.01
N GLY A 132 13.12 6.29 6.92
CA GLY A 132 13.03 5.32 8.00
C GLY A 132 14.35 4.63 8.36
N LEU A 133 15.35 4.64 7.45
CA LEU A 133 16.68 4.09 7.75
C LEU A 133 17.38 4.85 8.91
N LEU A 134 17.13 6.15 9.03
CA LEU A 134 17.74 6.97 10.10
C LEU A 134 17.13 6.71 11.48
N THR A 135 15.92 6.18 11.53
CA THR A 135 15.19 5.86 12.78
C THR A 135 15.28 4.38 13.14
N ARG A 136 15.99 3.56 12.35
CA ARG A 136 16.15 2.14 12.63
C ARG A 136 16.89 1.91 13.94
N SER A 137 16.33 1.02 14.75
CA SER A 137 16.95 0.52 15.96
C SER A 137 17.78 -0.73 15.60
N HIS A 138 19.09 -0.68 15.89
CA HIS A 138 19.99 -1.82 15.87
C HIS A 138 20.24 -2.27 17.31
N ASP A 139 20.72 -3.50 17.49
CA ASP A 139 20.98 -4.05 18.84
C ASP A 139 21.94 -3.21 19.69
N THR A 140 22.84 -2.46 19.03
CA THR A 140 23.90 -1.68 19.69
C THR A 140 23.73 -0.17 19.60
N PHE A 141 22.93 0.33 18.64
CA PHE A 141 22.73 1.78 18.45
C PHE A 141 21.41 2.06 17.70
N THR A 142 20.91 3.28 17.82
CA THR A 142 19.76 3.78 17.06
C THR A 142 20.25 4.73 15.98
N GLY A 143 19.86 4.48 14.72
CA GLY A 143 20.22 5.29 13.57
C GLY A 143 20.72 4.48 12.39
N ALA A 144 21.07 5.15 11.29
CA ALA A 144 21.62 4.51 10.11
C ALA A 144 23.08 4.08 10.35
N SER A 145 23.41 2.85 9.97
CA SER A 145 24.79 2.37 9.94
C SER A 145 25.54 2.93 8.72
N TYR A 146 26.86 2.80 8.72
CA TYR A 146 27.70 3.15 7.55
C TYR A 146 27.25 2.41 6.29
N THR A 147 26.88 1.15 6.42
CA THR A 147 26.32 0.31 5.33
C THR A 147 24.97 0.82 4.85
N ASP A 148 24.11 1.30 5.75
CA ASP A 148 22.81 1.86 5.37
C ASP A 148 22.97 3.12 4.51
N VAL A 149 23.90 3.99 4.86
CA VAL A 149 24.14 5.25 4.13
C VAL A 149 24.85 5.00 2.80
N ASN A 150 25.90 4.15 2.77
CA ASN A 150 26.77 4.01 1.61
C ASN A 150 26.39 2.88 0.66
N ALA A 151 25.60 1.88 1.10
CA ALA A 151 25.18 0.78 0.27
C ALA A 151 23.65 0.71 0.12
N VAL A 152 22.89 0.67 1.21
CA VAL A 152 21.44 0.47 1.14
C VAL A 152 20.72 1.66 0.51
N LEU A 153 21.09 2.89 0.88
CA LEU A 153 20.50 4.11 0.34
C LEU A 153 20.65 4.24 -1.18
N PRO A 154 21.87 4.14 -1.76
CA PRO A 154 22.01 4.23 -3.22
C PRO A 154 21.40 3.03 -3.95
N LEU A 155 21.49 1.81 -3.38
CA LEU A 155 20.90 0.62 -3.99
C LEU A 155 19.36 0.64 -3.95
N SER A 156 18.75 1.15 -2.88
CA SER A 156 17.29 1.27 -2.79
C SER A 156 16.70 2.23 -3.82
N LEU A 157 17.48 3.22 -4.28
CA LEU A 157 17.09 4.13 -5.35
C LEU A 157 17.22 3.52 -6.75
N ILE A 158 18.08 2.51 -6.93
CA ILE A 158 18.28 1.83 -8.22
C ILE A 158 17.16 0.79 -8.47
N HIS A 159 16.57 0.23 -7.42
CA HIS A 159 15.51 -0.78 -7.52
C HIS A 159 14.08 -0.19 -7.60
N ILE A 160 13.91 1.13 -7.67
CA ILE A 160 12.65 1.79 -7.96
C ILE A 160 12.47 1.89 -9.48
#